data_c8162cc88700549f0f557f780c4ee9da
#
_entry.id   c8162cc88700549f0f557f780c4ee9da
#
_cell.length_a   1.000
_cell.length_b   1.000
_cell.length_c   1.000
_cell.angle_alpha   90.00
_cell.angle_beta   90.00
_cell.angle_gamma   90.00
#
_symmetry.space_group_name_H-M   'P 1'
#
loop_
_entity.id
_entity.type
_entity.pdbx_description
1 polymer ?
#
loop_
_entity_poly.entity_id
_entity_poly.type
_entity_poly.pdbx_seq_one_letter_code
_entity_poly.pdbx_strand_id
1 'polypeptide(L)'
;MNLSALKFRDFRIYLGGNLFAVNALWMQRVTIGWIAWDLTSSATFVGFIAFVNFAPAMVTGPLFGVLVDRMRITQVAKLTQLFLLIISLGFYLFFTFGILDEILLSFLSFLSGLVTSAHNPVRLSLAPRLVDRSSVASVVSIVAINFNLARLTGPAIGGWLIAGWGISTALLVQTVFYLPFIFAISLLRPRERSSSIINNEPFIAAFQNGVEYALANALIRQAFLVTALYAFLIR
;
A
#
# COMPACT_ATOMS: atom_id res chain seq x y z
N MET A 1 0.09 18.22 18.88
CA MET A 1 -0.32 16.99 18.13
C MET A 1 -1.25 16.18 19.03
N ASN A 2 -2.46 15.89 18.59
CA ASN A 2 -3.40 15.12 19.41
C ASN A 2 -3.07 13.62 19.28
N LEU A 3 -2.68 12.98 20.40
CA LEU A 3 -2.29 11.56 20.45
C LEU A 3 -3.40 10.66 21.01
N SER A 4 -4.66 11.15 21.01
CA SER A 4 -5.80 10.43 21.61
C SER A 4 -6.00 9.03 21.02
N ALA A 5 -5.66 8.81 19.77
CA ALA A 5 -5.76 7.51 19.12
C ALA A 5 -4.86 6.43 19.78
N LEU A 6 -3.74 6.80 20.38
CA LEU A 6 -2.84 5.85 21.05
C LEU A 6 -3.42 5.27 22.35
N LYS A 7 -4.52 5.82 22.88
CA LYS A 7 -5.25 5.24 24.01
C LYS A 7 -5.92 3.90 23.66
N PHE A 8 -6.24 3.69 22.39
CA PHE A 8 -6.94 2.49 21.92
C PHE A 8 -5.93 1.36 21.64
N ARG A 9 -6.14 0.21 22.31
CA ARG A 9 -5.28 -0.98 22.17
C ARG A 9 -5.16 -1.44 20.71
N ASP A 10 -6.28 -1.56 20.02
CA ASP A 10 -6.33 -2.08 18.66
C ASP A 10 -5.60 -1.16 17.68
N PHE A 11 -5.68 0.17 17.89
CA PHE A 11 -4.92 1.12 17.09
C PHE A 11 -3.40 1.02 17.33
N ARG A 12 -2.96 0.77 18.55
CA ARG A 12 -1.52 0.54 18.84
C ARG A 12 -1.01 -0.73 18.17
N ILE A 13 -1.79 -1.82 18.24
CA ILE A 13 -1.45 -3.09 17.55
C ILE A 13 -1.37 -2.86 16.04
N TYR A 14 -2.37 -2.19 15.47
CA TYR A 14 -2.38 -1.79 14.06
C TYR A 14 -1.13 -0.97 13.70
N LEU A 15 -0.83 0.06 14.45
CA LEU A 15 0.28 0.99 14.18
C LEU A 15 1.62 0.27 14.20
N GLY A 16 1.85 -0.58 15.20
CA GLY A 16 3.07 -1.39 15.31
C GLY A 16 3.26 -2.31 14.11
N GLY A 17 2.26 -3.10 13.75
CA GLY A 17 2.33 -3.97 12.57
C GLY A 17 2.46 -3.18 11.26
N ASN A 18 1.67 -2.11 11.11
CA ASN A 18 1.68 -1.29 9.91
C ASN A 18 3.03 -0.58 9.68
N LEU A 19 3.77 -0.22 10.74
CA LEU A 19 5.11 0.34 10.63
C LEU A 19 6.03 -0.57 9.82
N PHE A 20 6.06 -1.86 10.14
CA PHE A 20 6.86 -2.85 9.41
C PHE A 20 6.38 -3.02 7.97
N ALA A 21 5.08 -3.21 7.76
CA ALA A 21 4.53 -3.44 6.41
C ALA A 21 4.77 -2.27 5.46
N VAL A 22 4.65 -1.02 5.93
CA VAL A 22 4.92 0.16 5.10
C VAL A 22 6.41 0.32 4.83
N ASN A 23 7.29 -0.01 5.81
CA ASN A 23 8.73 -0.08 5.55
C ASN A 23 9.07 -1.14 4.50
N ALA A 24 8.49 -2.36 4.60
CA ALA A 24 8.67 -3.40 3.59
C ALA A 24 8.32 -2.90 2.17
N LEU A 25 7.19 -2.21 2.04
CA LEU A 25 6.74 -1.64 0.77
C LEU A 25 7.75 -0.65 0.18
N TRP A 26 8.34 0.23 1.01
CA TRP A 26 9.33 1.21 0.56
C TRP A 26 10.70 0.59 0.32
N MET A 27 11.12 -0.40 1.11
CA MET A 27 12.32 -1.21 0.87
C MET A 27 12.22 -1.91 -0.48
N GLN A 28 11.07 -2.54 -0.76
CA GLN A 28 10.83 -3.28 -2.00
C GLN A 28 11.03 -2.42 -3.25
N ARG A 29 10.62 -1.15 -3.22
CA ARG A 29 10.82 -0.23 -4.35
C ARG A 29 12.29 -0.01 -4.67
N VAL A 30 13.12 0.18 -3.66
CA VAL A 30 14.57 0.35 -3.85
C VAL A 30 15.20 -0.95 -4.33
N THR A 31 14.84 -2.07 -3.72
CA THR A 31 15.40 -3.38 -4.07
C THR A 31 15.05 -3.78 -5.51
N ILE A 32 13.79 -3.57 -5.93
CA ILE A 32 13.35 -3.85 -7.32
C ILE A 32 14.10 -2.93 -8.30
N GLY A 33 14.22 -1.63 -7.98
CA GLY A 33 14.98 -0.70 -8.83
C GLY A 33 16.44 -1.08 -8.95
N TRP A 34 17.06 -1.55 -7.86
CA TRP A 34 18.44 -2.02 -7.87
C TRP A 34 18.59 -3.28 -8.71
N ILE A 35 17.71 -4.27 -8.56
CA ILE A 35 17.71 -5.50 -9.39
C ILE A 35 17.54 -5.15 -10.87
N ALA A 36 16.64 -4.24 -11.21
CA ALA A 36 16.43 -3.80 -12.59
C ALA A 36 17.70 -3.19 -13.20
N TRP A 37 18.44 -2.41 -12.42
CA TRP A 37 19.72 -1.86 -12.83
C TRP A 37 20.80 -2.95 -12.96
N ASP A 38 20.89 -3.85 -12.00
CA ASP A 38 21.87 -4.94 -11.96
C ASP A 38 21.73 -5.89 -13.16
N LEU A 39 20.48 -6.19 -13.55
CA LEU A 39 20.17 -7.06 -14.70
C LEU A 39 20.47 -6.41 -16.06
N THR A 40 20.26 -5.10 -16.21
CA THR A 40 20.21 -4.47 -17.54
C THR A 40 21.19 -3.33 -17.74
N SER A 41 21.72 -2.77 -16.66
CA SER A 41 22.47 -1.50 -16.65
C SER A 41 21.78 -0.35 -17.41
N SER A 42 20.43 -0.40 -17.47
CA SER A 42 19.58 0.53 -18.23
C SER A 42 18.69 1.37 -17.33
N ALA A 43 18.91 2.68 -17.32
CA ALA A 43 18.04 3.63 -16.63
C ALA A 43 16.60 3.60 -17.19
N THR A 44 16.45 3.34 -18.50
CA THR A 44 15.13 3.20 -19.14
C THR A 44 14.37 2.01 -18.58
N PHE A 45 15.03 0.88 -18.37
CA PHE A 45 14.39 -0.31 -17.79
C PHE A 45 14.02 -0.09 -16.31
N VAL A 46 14.87 0.58 -15.52
CA VAL A 46 14.53 0.98 -14.15
C VAL A 46 13.26 1.87 -14.13
N GLY A 47 13.18 2.84 -15.04
CA GLY A 47 12.00 3.68 -15.21
C GLY A 47 10.76 2.88 -15.64
N PHE A 48 10.92 1.91 -16.54
CA PHE A 48 9.84 1.02 -16.97
C PHE A 48 9.31 0.17 -15.80
N ILE A 49 10.18 -0.41 -14.99
CA ILE A 49 9.79 -1.19 -13.81
C ILE A 49 9.05 -0.31 -12.78
N ALA A 50 9.53 0.92 -12.54
CA ALA A 50 8.82 1.88 -11.70
C ALA A 50 7.42 2.18 -12.25
N PHE A 51 7.30 2.44 -13.55
CA PHE A 51 6.01 2.64 -14.22
C PHE A 51 5.08 1.44 -14.07
N VAL A 52 5.56 0.23 -14.37
CA VAL A 52 4.80 -1.03 -14.25
C VAL A 52 4.28 -1.24 -12.83
N ASN A 53 5.06 -0.87 -11.82
CA ASN A 53 4.65 -0.98 -10.41
C ASN A 53 3.57 0.05 -10.04
N PHE A 54 3.54 1.23 -10.66
CA PHE A 54 2.55 2.26 -10.36
C PHE A 54 1.32 2.23 -11.26
N ALA A 55 1.46 1.80 -12.52
CA ALA A 55 0.40 1.83 -13.52
C ALA A 55 -0.91 1.14 -13.08
N PRO A 56 -0.89 -0.03 -12.43
CA PRO A 56 -2.12 -0.66 -11.97
C PRO A 56 -2.95 0.23 -11.03
N ALA A 57 -2.29 1.01 -10.17
CA ALA A 57 -2.99 1.86 -9.20
C ALA A 57 -3.82 2.97 -9.86
N MET A 58 -3.43 3.41 -11.06
CA MET A 58 -4.18 4.44 -11.80
C MET A 58 -5.55 3.92 -12.27
N VAL A 59 -5.61 2.64 -12.64
CA VAL A 59 -6.84 2.02 -13.16
C VAL A 59 -7.64 1.34 -12.06
N THR A 60 -6.96 0.58 -11.21
CA THR A 60 -7.63 -0.31 -10.24
C THR A 60 -7.89 0.34 -8.89
N GLY A 61 -7.25 1.48 -8.58
CA GLY A 61 -7.44 2.17 -7.30
C GLY A 61 -8.91 2.48 -6.99
N PRO A 62 -9.66 3.14 -7.88
CA PRO A 62 -11.09 3.40 -7.68
C PRO A 62 -11.93 2.13 -7.58
N LEU A 63 -11.60 1.08 -8.36
CA LEU A 63 -12.30 -0.21 -8.33
C LEU A 63 -12.12 -0.90 -6.96
N PHE A 64 -10.92 -0.91 -6.43
CA PHE A 64 -10.66 -1.46 -5.10
C PHE A 64 -11.34 -0.67 -3.98
N GLY A 65 -11.54 0.65 -4.16
CA GLY A 65 -12.34 1.45 -3.23
C GLY A 65 -13.75 0.88 -3.06
N VAL A 66 -14.46 0.63 -4.16
CA VAL A 66 -15.81 0.04 -4.15
C VAL A 66 -15.80 -1.40 -3.61
N LEU A 67 -14.78 -2.20 -3.95
CA LEU A 67 -14.67 -3.58 -3.47
C LEU A 67 -14.48 -3.64 -1.95
N VAL A 68 -13.63 -2.78 -1.41
CA VAL A 68 -13.35 -2.68 0.03
C VAL A 68 -14.59 -2.32 0.84
N ASP A 69 -15.48 -1.50 0.29
CA ASP A 69 -16.72 -1.10 0.97
C ASP A 69 -17.74 -2.26 1.08
N ARG A 70 -17.64 -3.27 0.21
CA ARG A 70 -18.54 -4.43 0.17
C ARG A 70 -18.07 -5.64 0.98
N MET A 71 -16.79 -5.68 1.36
CA MET A 71 -16.18 -6.80 2.07
C MET A 71 -15.88 -6.47 3.53
N ARG A 72 -15.67 -7.50 4.34
CA ARG A 72 -15.12 -7.31 5.70
C ARG A 72 -13.70 -6.75 5.60
N ILE A 73 -13.51 -5.52 6.06
CA ILE A 73 -12.25 -4.78 5.91
C ILE A 73 -11.01 -5.54 6.43
N THR A 74 -11.16 -6.31 7.51
CA THR A 74 -10.07 -7.14 8.06
C THR A 74 -9.69 -8.28 7.13
N GLN A 75 -10.66 -8.89 6.44
CA GLN A 75 -10.39 -9.96 5.47
C GLN A 75 -9.64 -9.40 4.27
N VAL A 76 -10.10 -8.25 3.73
CA VAL A 76 -9.41 -7.59 2.62
C VAL A 76 -8.00 -7.15 3.02
N ALA A 77 -7.84 -6.57 4.21
CA ALA A 77 -6.54 -6.20 4.74
C ALA A 77 -5.60 -7.40 4.86
N LYS A 78 -6.09 -8.53 5.38
CA LYS A 78 -5.31 -9.76 5.55
C LYS A 78 -4.92 -10.37 4.20
N LEU A 79 -5.85 -10.46 3.26
CA LEU A 79 -5.59 -10.96 1.91
C LEU A 79 -4.57 -10.09 1.19
N THR A 80 -4.72 -8.77 1.23
CA THR A 80 -3.77 -7.83 0.62
C THR A 80 -2.36 -8.02 1.17
N GLN A 81 -2.21 -8.16 2.49
CA GLN A 81 -0.91 -8.39 3.11
C GLN A 81 -0.33 -9.77 2.77
N LEU A 82 -1.17 -10.79 2.71
CA LEU A 82 -0.74 -12.13 2.32
C LEU A 82 -0.23 -12.17 0.87
N PHE A 83 -0.93 -11.51 -0.06
CA PHE A 83 -0.47 -11.41 -1.44
C PHE A 83 0.85 -10.62 -1.55
N LEU A 84 1.01 -9.51 -0.80
CA LEU A 84 2.27 -8.78 -0.77
C LEU A 84 3.42 -9.63 -0.20
N LEU A 85 3.16 -10.42 0.84
CA LEU A 85 4.13 -11.38 1.39
C LEU A 85 4.53 -12.43 0.34
N ILE A 86 3.55 -13.04 -0.35
CA ILE A 86 3.81 -14.07 -1.38
C ILE A 86 4.63 -13.49 -2.54
N ILE A 87 4.27 -12.29 -3.02
CA ILE A 87 5.01 -11.63 -4.11
C ILE A 87 6.43 -11.27 -3.65
N SER A 88 6.58 -10.75 -2.43
CA SER A 88 7.91 -10.45 -1.87
C SER A 88 8.76 -11.70 -1.69
N LEU A 89 8.16 -12.80 -1.25
CA LEU A 89 8.82 -14.11 -1.18
C LEU A 89 9.20 -14.61 -2.58
N GLY A 90 8.35 -14.38 -3.59
CA GLY A 90 8.65 -14.68 -4.97
C GLY A 90 9.89 -13.93 -5.46
N PHE A 91 10.00 -12.62 -5.21
CA PHE A 91 11.21 -11.87 -5.53
C PHE A 91 12.46 -12.46 -4.85
N TYR A 92 12.36 -12.80 -3.56
CA TYR A 92 13.46 -13.39 -2.80
C TYR A 92 13.90 -14.74 -3.39
N LEU A 93 12.94 -15.65 -3.61
CA LEU A 93 13.26 -17.02 -4.09
C LEU A 93 13.81 -16.98 -5.51
N PHE A 94 13.15 -16.28 -6.43
CA PHE A 94 13.59 -16.25 -7.84
C PHE A 94 14.93 -15.55 -7.99
N PHE A 95 15.19 -14.51 -7.20
CA PHE A 95 16.52 -13.88 -7.17
C PHE A 95 17.59 -14.84 -6.62
N THR A 96 17.32 -15.51 -5.50
CA THR A 96 18.28 -16.39 -4.82
C THR A 96 18.62 -17.63 -5.67
N PHE A 97 17.64 -18.15 -6.42
CA PHE A 97 17.86 -19.28 -7.34
C PHE A 97 18.44 -18.86 -8.70
N GLY A 98 18.67 -17.57 -8.93
CA GLY A 98 19.23 -17.08 -10.19
C GLY A 98 18.32 -17.18 -11.40
N ILE A 99 17.00 -17.29 -11.19
CA ILE A 99 15.99 -17.41 -12.26
C ILE A 99 15.19 -16.12 -12.47
N LEU A 100 15.50 -15.05 -11.72
CA LEU A 100 14.85 -13.75 -11.85
C LEU A 100 15.43 -13.00 -13.06
N ASP A 101 14.70 -13.04 -14.17
CA ASP A 101 15.00 -12.30 -15.40
C ASP A 101 14.16 -11.01 -15.52
N GLU A 102 14.33 -10.27 -16.60
CA GLU A 102 13.62 -9.01 -16.88
C GLU A 102 12.10 -9.20 -16.97
N ILE A 103 11.65 -10.31 -17.55
CA ILE A 103 10.21 -10.62 -17.74
C ILE A 103 9.57 -10.93 -16.39
N LEU A 104 10.22 -11.79 -15.62
CA LEU A 104 9.72 -12.20 -14.31
C LEU A 104 9.74 -11.03 -13.31
N LEU A 105 10.80 -10.20 -13.35
CA LEU A 105 10.88 -8.97 -12.58
C LEU A 105 9.73 -8.01 -12.91
N SER A 106 9.44 -7.83 -14.21
CA SER A 106 8.33 -6.98 -14.68
C SER A 106 6.99 -7.52 -14.24
N PHE A 107 6.77 -8.82 -14.37
CA PHE A 107 5.53 -9.49 -13.96
C PHE A 107 5.27 -9.39 -12.45
N LEU A 108 6.27 -9.69 -11.63
CA LEU A 108 6.15 -9.56 -10.17
C LEU A 108 5.96 -8.10 -9.74
N SER A 109 6.62 -7.15 -10.42
CA SER A 109 6.45 -5.72 -10.18
C SER A 109 5.03 -5.26 -10.51
N PHE A 110 4.44 -5.74 -11.60
CA PHE A 110 3.05 -5.49 -11.96
C PHE A 110 2.08 -6.05 -10.90
N LEU A 111 2.25 -7.31 -10.50
CA LEU A 111 1.44 -7.92 -9.44
C LEU A 111 1.55 -7.17 -8.12
N SER A 112 2.76 -6.77 -7.74
CA SER A 112 2.99 -5.95 -6.54
C SER A 112 2.24 -4.62 -6.63
N GLY A 113 2.30 -3.94 -7.77
CA GLY A 113 1.57 -2.70 -8.02
C GLY A 113 0.06 -2.88 -7.92
N LEU A 114 -0.47 -3.97 -8.50
CA LEU A 114 -1.88 -4.32 -8.47
C LEU A 114 -2.37 -4.52 -7.02
N VAL A 115 -1.65 -5.31 -6.23
CA VAL A 115 -2.02 -5.54 -4.82
C VAL A 115 -1.85 -4.28 -3.98
N THR A 116 -0.79 -3.50 -4.22
CA THR A 116 -0.55 -2.23 -3.52
C THR A 116 -1.66 -1.20 -3.79
N SER A 117 -2.29 -1.22 -4.97
CA SER A 117 -3.40 -0.32 -5.28
C SER A 117 -4.62 -0.54 -4.37
N ALA A 118 -4.84 -1.78 -3.90
CA ALA A 118 -5.86 -2.10 -2.90
C ALA A 118 -5.43 -1.71 -1.46
N HIS A 119 -4.13 -1.67 -1.19
CA HIS A 119 -3.61 -1.41 0.17
C HIS A 119 -4.00 -0.03 0.70
N ASN A 120 -3.98 1.02 -0.13
CA ASN A 120 -4.29 2.38 0.30
C ASN A 120 -5.75 2.55 0.77
N PRO A 121 -6.80 2.18 -0.01
CA PRO A 121 -8.18 2.27 0.46
C PRO A 121 -8.43 1.39 1.67
N VAL A 122 -7.83 0.20 1.76
CA VAL A 122 -7.92 -0.67 2.95
C VAL A 122 -7.38 0.03 4.19
N ARG A 123 -6.20 0.61 4.11
CA ARG A 123 -5.55 1.31 5.23
C ARG A 123 -6.39 2.50 5.71
N LEU A 124 -6.88 3.32 4.78
CA LEU A 124 -7.70 4.50 5.08
C LEU A 124 -9.06 4.12 5.68
N SER A 125 -9.61 2.97 5.33
CA SER A 125 -10.87 2.48 5.87
C SER A 125 -10.71 1.73 7.20
N LEU A 126 -9.62 0.97 7.41
CA LEU A 126 -9.42 0.14 8.60
C LEU A 126 -9.03 0.97 9.82
N ALA A 127 -8.05 1.85 9.70
CA ALA A 127 -7.48 2.56 10.84
C ALA A 127 -8.50 3.40 11.63
N PRO A 128 -9.41 4.18 11.01
CA PRO A 128 -10.45 4.93 11.72
C PRO A 128 -11.47 4.05 12.48
N ARG A 129 -11.65 2.78 12.06
CA ARG A 129 -12.59 1.84 12.72
C ARG A 129 -12.04 1.26 14.04
N LEU A 130 -10.78 1.55 14.37
CA LEU A 130 -10.12 1.07 15.59
C LEU A 130 -10.22 2.05 16.77
N VAL A 131 -10.83 3.22 16.56
CA VAL A 131 -10.94 4.28 17.55
C VAL A 131 -12.35 4.86 17.59
N ASP A 132 -12.64 5.71 18.59
CA ASP A 132 -13.86 6.49 18.64
C ASP A 132 -13.85 7.65 17.62
N ARG A 133 -15.03 8.12 17.22
CA ARG A 133 -15.18 9.21 16.24
C ARG A 133 -14.40 10.47 16.62
N SER A 134 -14.31 10.81 17.89
CA SER A 134 -13.56 11.95 18.41
C SER A 134 -12.04 11.86 18.20
N SER A 135 -11.52 10.65 17.99
CA SER A 135 -10.08 10.39 17.83
C SER A 135 -9.66 10.15 16.37
N VAL A 136 -10.60 10.18 15.41
CA VAL A 136 -10.31 9.91 13.98
C VAL A 136 -9.27 10.88 13.40
N ALA A 137 -9.34 12.18 13.74
CA ALA A 137 -8.35 13.15 13.28
C ALA A 137 -6.93 12.80 13.79
N SER A 138 -6.80 12.27 15.02
CA SER A 138 -5.54 11.77 15.55
C SER A 138 -5.03 10.56 14.79
N VAL A 139 -5.91 9.62 14.41
CA VAL A 139 -5.56 8.46 13.57
C VAL A 139 -4.98 8.90 12.23
N VAL A 140 -5.66 9.81 11.52
CA VAL A 140 -5.21 10.29 10.20
C VAL A 140 -3.81 10.90 10.30
N SER A 141 -3.58 11.74 11.33
CA SER A 141 -2.27 12.37 11.54
C SER A 141 -1.17 11.35 11.83
N ILE A 142 -1.41 10.39 12.74
CA ILE A 142 -0.41 9.39 13.12
C ILE A 142 -0.11 8.44 11.96
N VAL A 143 -1.12 8.01 11.22
CA VAL A 143 -0.95 7.13 10.04
C VAL A 143 -0.20 7.84 8.92
N ALA A 144 -0.44 9.15 8.72
CA ALA A 144 0.32 9.95 7.77
C ALA A 144 1.81 10.09 8.19
N ILE A 145 2.09 10.32 9.47
CA ILE A 145 3.46 10.36 9.99
C ILE A 145 4.15 9.02 9.79
N ASN A 146 3.49 7.90 10.16
CA ASN A 146 4.02 6.56 9.96
C ASN A 146 4.38 6.30 8.50
N PHE A 147 3.50 6.69 7.57
CA PHE A 147 3.73 6.53 6.14
C PHE A 147 4.92 7.35 5.64
N ASN A 148 5.02 8.63 6.04
CA ASN A 148 6.14 9.49 5.65
C ASN A 148 7.46 9.07 6.30
N LEU A 149 7.43 8.60 7.55
CA LEU A 149 8.61 8.04 8.21
C LEU A 149 9.11 6.80 7.46
N ALA A 150 8.23 5.88 7.13
CA ALA A 150 8.59 4.68 6.38
C ALA A 150 9.10 5.00 4.95
N ARG A 151 8.62 6.09 4.36
CA ARG A 151 9.12 6.60 3.07
C ARG A 151 10.60 7.01 3.12
N LEU A 152 11.08 7.43 4.29
CA LEU A 152 12.48 7.76 4.51
C LEU A 152 13.27 6.53 5.00
N THR A 153 12.75 5.83 6.01
CA THR A 153 13.46 4.74 6.66
C THR A 153 13.50 3.46 5.82
N GLY A 154 12.45 3.17 5.06
CA GLY A 154 12.40 1.99 4.19
C GLY A 154 13.53 1.94 3.16
N PRO A 155 13.68 2.96 2.30
CA PRO A 155 14.80 3.06 1.38
C PRO A 155 16.16 3.05 2.06
N ALA A 156 16.31 3.73 3.20
CA ALA A 156 17.56 3.75 3.94
C ALA A 156 17.94 2.36 4.47
N ILE A 157 16.99 1.64 5.07
CA ILE A 157 17.19 0.25 5.53
C ILE A 157 17.49 -0.66 4.33
N GLY A 158 16.72 -0.55 3.25
CA GLY A 158 16.92 -1.35 2.04
C GLY A 158 18.30 -1.14 1.44
N GLY A 159 18.71 0.11 1.24
CA GLY A 159 20.04 0.46 0.70
C GLY A 159 21.18 0.01 1.62
N TRP A 160 21.04 0.17 2.94
CA TRP A 160 22.02 -0.29 3.91
C TRP A 160 22.18 -1.82 3.89
N LEU A 161 21.08 -2.57 3.80
CA LEU A 161 21.11 -4.02 3.68
C LEU A 161 21.75 -4.48 2.37
N ILE A 162 21.43 -3.82 1.25
CA ILE A 162 22.04 -4.12 -0.05
C ILE A 162 23.55 -3.90 0.01
N ALA A 163 24.00 -2.77 0.56
CA ALA A 163 25.41 -2.43 0.63
C ALA A 163 26.22 -3.34 1.58
N GLY A 164 25.63 -3.75 2.71
CA GLY A 164 26.32 -4.55 3.72
C GLY A 164 26.24 -6.07 3.51
N TRP A 165 25.11 -6.57 3.01
CA TRP A 165 24.81 -8.00 2.98
C TRP A 165 24.21 -8.48 1.64
N GLY A 166 24.10 -7.60 0.66
CA GLY A 166 23.60 -7.93 -0.67
C GLY A 166 22.09 -7.91 -0.83
N ILE A 167 21.65 -7.99 -2.07
CA ILE A 167 20.24 -7.88 -2.49
C ILE A 167 19.37 -8.98 -1.85
N SER A 168 19.88 -10.22 -1.82
CA SER A 168 19.14 -11.37 -1.26
C SER A 168 18.74 -11.14 0.20
N THR A 169 19.63 -10.57 1.02
CA THR A 169 19.34 -10.24 2.41
C THR A 169 18.29 -9.14 2.52
N ALA A 170 18.36 -8.11 1.68
CA ALA A 170 17.36 -7.04 1.66
C ALA A 170 15.96 -7.59 1.27
N LEU A 171 15.89 -8.49 0.29
CA LEU A 171 14.66 -9.19 -0.13
C LEU A 171 14.08 -10.06 1.00
N LEU A 172 14.93 -10.79 1.71
CA LEU A 172 14.50 -11.60 2.84
C LEU A 172 13.92 -10.73 3.98
N VAL A 173 14.65 -9.70 4.39
CA VAL A 173 14.22 -8.80 5.49
C VAL A 173 12.91 -8.09 5.14
N GLN A 174 12.76 -7.57 3.92
CA GLN A 174 11.50 -6.95 3.50
C GLN A 174 10.34 -7.95 3.52
N THR A 175 10.58 -9.22 3.15
CA THR A 175 9.57 -10.29 3.18
C THR A 175 9.13 -10.56 4.62
N VAL A 176 10.06 -10.69 5.55
CA VAL A 176 9.78 -10.88 6.96
C VAL A 176 9.00 -9.70 7.56
N PHE A 177 9.24 -8.48 7.09
CA PHE A 177 8.57 -7.27 7.58
C PHE A 177 7.06 -7.24 7.29
N TYR A 178 6.54 -8.06 6.37
CA TYR A 178 5.09 -8.19 6.20
C TYR A 178 4.41 -9.02 7.30
N LEU A 179 5.13 -9.93 7.96
CA LEU A 179 4.56 -10.86 8.96
C LEU A 179 3.95 -10.16 10.18
N PRO A 180 4.61 -9.13 10.80
CA PRO A 180 4.05 -8.45 11.97
C PRO A 180 2.67 -7.86 11.72
N PHE A 181 2.42 -7.33 10.51
CA PHE A 181 1.12 -6.74 10.21
C PHE A 181 0.04 -7.79 9.95
N ILE A 182 0.36 -8.90 9.29
CA ILE A 182 -0.55 -10.03 9.11
C ILE A 182 -1.01 -10.56 10.48
N PHE A 183 -0.08 -10.70 11.42
CA PHE A 183 -0.38 -11.09 12.77
C PHE A 183 -1.22 -10.03 13.50
N ALA A 184 -0.84 -8.76 13.41
CA ALA A 184 -1.58 -7.66 14.00
C ALA A 184 -3.04 -7.65 13.52
N ILE A 185 -3.31 -7.73 12.21
CA ILE A 185 -4.67 -7.74 11.65
C ILE A 185 -5.53 -8.87 12.24
N SER A 186 -4.93 -10.01 12.53
CA SER A 186 -5.63 -11.16 13.13
C SER A 186 -6.12 -10.90 14.57
N LEU A 187 -5.50 -9.95 15.26
CA LEU A 187 -5.85 -9.55 16.63
C LEU A 187 -6.83 -8.36 16.68
N LEU A 188 -7.04 -7.66 15.55
CA LEU A 188 -7.87 -6.47 15.52
C LEU A 188 -9.36 -6.81 15.59
N ARG A 189 -10.09 -5.98 16.30
CA ARG A 189 -11.56 -5.99 16.40
C ARG A 189 -12.11 -4.64 15.95
N PRO A 190 -12.14 -4.36 14.63
CA PRO A 190 -12.67 -3.09 14.15
C PRO A 190 -14.16 -3.00 14.46
N ARG A 191 -14.59 -1.81 14.80
CA ARG A 191 -16.00 -1.50 15.01
C ARG A 191 -16.73 -1.64 13.68
N GLU A 192 -17.86 -2.31 13.70
CA GLU A 192 -18.72 -2.37 12.53
C GLU A 192 -19.18 -0.95 12.19
N ARG A 193 -19.01 -0.57 10.94
CA ARG A 193 -19.66 0.62 10.42
C ARG A 193 -21.14 0.27 10.43
N SER A 194 -21.97 1.03 11.14
CA SER A 194 -23.43 0.92 11.02
C SER A 194 -23.71 0.83 9.53
N SER A 195 -24.20 -0.29 9.07
CA SER A 195 -24.47 -0.57 7.67
C SER A 195 -25.66 0.30 7.24
N SER A 196 -25.38 1.60 7.06
CA SER A 196 -26.26 2.44 6.29
C SER A 196 -26.07 2.04 4.84
N ILE A 197 -27.03 1.23 4.37
CA ILE A 197 -27.25 0.95 2.97
C ILE A 197 -26.11 0.09 2.36
N ILE A 198 -26.25 -1.23 2.46
CA ILE A 198 -25.77 -2.10 1.39
C ILE A 198 -26.61 -1.69 0.18
N ASN A 199 -26.12 -0.72 -0.57
CA ASN A 199 -26.69 -0.43 -1.87
C ASN A 199 -26.49 -1.71 -2.70
N ASN A 200 -27.58 -2.40 -2.99
CA ASN A 200 -27.63 -3.57 -3.89
C ASN A 200 -27.39 -3.16 -5.36
N GLU A 201 -26.84 -1.98 -5.59
CA GLU A 201 -26.49 -1.53 -6.94
C GLU A 201 -25.39 -2.41 -7.54
N PRO A 202 -25.47 -2.75 -8.81
CA PRO A 202 -24.40 -3.43 -9.52
C PRO A 202 -23.08 -2.67 -9.34
N PHE A 203 -21.96 -3.40 -9.24
CA PHE A 203 -20.63 -2.82 -9.02
C PHE A 203 -20.30 -1.72 -10.04
N ILE A 204 -20.62 -1.95 -11.32
CA ILE A 204 -20.37 -1.00 -12.42
C ILE A 204 -21.22 0.27 -12.25
N ALA A 205 -22.49 0.13 -11.85
CA ALA A 205 -23.38 1.27 -11.61
C ALA A 205 -22.88 2.12 -10.42
N ALA A 206 -22.47 1.49 -9.33
CA ALA A 206 -21.90 2.21 -8.18
C ALA A 206 -20.63 2.97 -8.55
N PHE A 207 -19.77 2.41 -9.42
CA PHE A 207 -18.59 3.07 -9.94
C PHE A 207 -18.94 4.27 -10.83
N GLN A 208 -19.87 4.08 -11.78
CA GLN A 208 -20.33 5.14 -12.68
C GLN A 208 -20.96 6.30 -11.92
N ASN A 209 -21.86 6.01 -10.97
CA ASN A 209 -22.48 7.02 -10.10
C ASN A 209 -21.42 7.80 -9.30
N GLY A 210 -20.37 7.13 -8.82
CA GLY A 210 -19.25 7.77 -8.12
C GLY A 210 -18.46 8.72 -9.02
N VAL A 211 -18.19 8.33 -10.27
CA VAL A 211 -17.50 9.16 -11.27
C VAL A 211 -18.37 10.36 -11.65
N GLU A 212 -19.66 10.14 -11.95
CA GLU A 212 -20.60 11.21 -12.28
C GLU A 212 -20.73 12.23 -11.13
N TYR A 213 -20.85 11.76 -9.90
CA TYR A 213 -20.89 12.62 -8.73
C TYR A 213 -19.61 13.46 -8.58
N ALA A 214 -18.45 12.83 -8.79
CA ALA A 214 -17.17 13.51 -8.69
C ALA A 214 -17.00 14.60 -9.78
N LEU A 215 -17.48 14.33 -10.99
CA LEU A 215 -17.43 15.28 -12.12
C LEU A 215 -18.49 16.38 -11.97
N ALA A 216 -19.67 16.07 -11.45
CA ALA A 216 -20.75 17.03 -11.23
C ALA A 216 -20.45 18.00 -10.08
N ASN A 217 -19.71 17.56 -9.07
CA ASN A 217 -19.39 18.37 -7.90
C ASN A 217 -18.20 19.30 -8.17
N ALA A 218 -18.45 20.62 -8.23
CA ALA A 218 -17.43 21.62 -8.54
C ALA A 218 -16.24 21.61 -7.57
N LEU A 219 -16.48 21.39 -6.26
CA LEU A 219 -15.43 21.33 -5.24
C LEU A 219 -14.50 20.13 -5.46
N ILE A 220 -15.09 18.96 -5.75
CA ILE A 220 -14.31 17.73 -6.01
C ILE A 220 -13.50 17.88 -7.28
N ARG A 221 -14.11 18.41 -8.34
CA ARG A 221 -13.43 18.66 -9.62
C ARG A 221 -12.26 19.65 -9.46
N GLN A 222 -12.46 20.75 -8.71
CA GLN A 222 -11.38 21.69 -8.41
C GLN A 222 -10.26 21.04 -7.59
N ALA A 223 -10.60 20.25 -6.58
CA ALA A 223 -9.60 19.50 -5.79
C ALA A 223 -8.78 18.53 -6.65
N PHE A 224 -9.42 17.83 -7.60
CA PHE A 224 -8.71 16.97 -8.56
C PHE A 224 -7.78 17.78 -9.47
N LEU A 225 -8.24 18.90 -10.01
CA LEU A 225 -7.42 19.77 -10.87
C LEU A 225 -6.21 20.33 -10.12
N VAL A 226 -6.41 20.85 -8.92
CA VAL A 226 -5.31 21.36 -8.08
C VAL A 226 -4.31 20.25 -7.75
N THR A 227 -4.79 19.06 -7.39
CA THR A 227 -3.94 17.91 -7.07
C THR A 227 -3.15 17.45 -8.31
N ALA A 228 -3.79 17.41 -9.49
CA ALA A 228 -3.14 17.05 -10.74
C ALA A 228 -2.08 18.07 -11.14
N LEU A 229 -2.39 19.38 -11.06
CA LEU A 229 -1.43 20.45 -11.31
C LEU A 229 -0.24 20.40 -10.34
N TYR A 230 -0.53 20.20 -9.06
CA TYR A 230 0.53 20.02 -8.04
C TYR A 230 1.43 18.83 -8.37
N ALA A 231 0.84 17.69 -8.72
CA ALA A 231 1.60 16.49 -9.06
C ALA A 231 2.44 16.67 -10.32
N PHE A 232 1.92 17.43 -11.31
CA PHE A 232 2.63 17.66 -12.58
C PHE A 232 3.74 18.73 -12.47
N LEU A 233 3.52 19.79 -11.67
CA LEU A 233 4.44 20.93 -11.60
C LEU A 233 5.53 20.79 -10.51
N ILE A 234 5.25 20.03 -9.43
CA ILE A 234 6.10 20.05 -8.23
C ILE A 234 6.74 18.67 -7.97
N ARG A 235 6.25 17.61 -8.61
CA ARG A 235 6.74 16.25 -8.44
C ARG A 235 7.48 15.76 -9.67
#